data_df9e56aaca672255fa57174c78dd0320
#
_entry.id   df9e56aaca672255fa57174c78dd0320
#
_cell.length_a   1.000
_cell.length_b   1.000
_cell.length_c   1.000
_cell.angle_alpha   90.00
_cell.angle_beta   90.00
_cell.angle_gamma   90.00
#
_symmetry.space_group_name_H-M   'P 1'
#
loop_
_entity.id
_entity.type
_entity.pdbx_description
1 polymer ?
#
loop_
_entity_poly.entity_id
_entity_poly.type
_entity_poly.pdbx_seq_one_letter_code
_entity_poly.pdbx_strand_id
1 'polypeptide(L)'
;MLKLTVSGPPGSGTSTLVKGLCHKTGWTSANGGDIFRDHARKRGLTVEEFSSLCRENLDVDRALDVALKSLMTDHSGPEVVESRLSGWWAEGLSIDIPRLHISTTLEERGKRLMQRDGGSYKDNLDR
;
A
#
# COMPACT_ATOMS: atom_id res chain seq x y z
N MET A 1 -16.57 -6.99 -1.68
CA MET A 1 -15.77 -8.16 -2.11
C MET A 1 -14.66 -7.74 -3.05
N LEU A 2 -13.49 -8.27 -2.84
CA LEU A 2 -12.31 -7.91 -3.64
C LEU A 2 -12.49 -8.23 -5.12
N LYS A 3 -12.18 -7.28 -5.98
CA LYS A 3 -12.28 -7.41 -7.46
C LYS A 3 -10.98 -7.15 -8.19
N LEU A 4 -10.03 -6.47 -7.55
CA LEU A 4 -8.77 -6.08 -8.17
C LEU A 4 -7.72 -5.85 -7.10
N THR A 5 -6.50 -6.29 -7.35
CA THR A 5 -5.35 -5.80 -6.59
C THR A 5 -4.50 -4.90 -7.48
N VAL A 6 -3.98 -3.84 -6.89
CA VAL A 6 -3.04 -2.94 -7.56
C VAL A 6 -1.77 -2.92 -6.73
N SER A 7 -0.67 -3.28 -7.33
CA SER A 7 0.62 -3.31 -6.65
C SER A 7 1.67 -2.56 -7.45
N GLY A 8 2.69 -2.13 -6.76
CA GLY A 8 3.82 -1.42 -7.33
C GLY A 8 4.66 -0.80 -6.23
N PRO A 9 5.90 -0.46 -6.53
CA PRO A 9 6.75 0.22 -5.55
C PRO A 9 6.22 1.62 -5.24
N PRO A 10 6.54 2.18 -4.05
CA PRO A 10 6.11 3.53 -3.69
C PRO A 10 6.47 4.56 -4.77
N GLY A 11 5.55 5.47 -5.06
CA GLY A 11 5.76 6.51 -6.07
C GLY A 11 5.50 6.10 -7.50
N SER A 12 4.95 4.90 -7.75
CA SER A 12 4.67 4.41 -9.11
C SER A 12 3.37 4.95 -9.72
N GLY A 13 2.58 5.71 -8.97
CA GLY A 13 1.32 6.26 -9.47
C GLY A 13 0.12 5.37 -9.20
N THR A 14 0.26 4.36 -8.37
CA THR A 14 -0.81 3.42 -8.02
C THR A 14 -2.00 4.12 -7.37
N SER A 15 -1.77 5.04 -6.44
CA SER A 15 -2.83 5.78 -5.76
C SER A 15 -3.67 6.63 -6.72
N THR A 16 -3.03 7.29 -7.68
CA THR A 16 -3.72 8.09 -8.70
C THR A 16 -4.62 7.20 -9.57
N LEU A 17 -4.11 6.04 -9.99
CA LEU A 17 -4.87 5.08 -10.76
C LEU A 17 -6.09 4.57 -9.98
N VAL A 18 -5.88 4.18 -8.72
CA VAL A 18 -6.94 3.63 -7.87
C VAL A 18 -8.03 4.67 -7.62
N LYS A 19 -7.65 5.92 -7.33
CA LYS A 19 -8.62 7.01 -7.17
C LYS A 19 -9.47 7.21 -8.42
N GLY A 20 -8.84 7.24 -9.59
CA GLY A 20 -9.56 7.38 -10.86
C GLY A 20 -10.51 6.22 -11.13
N LEU A 21 -10.05 5.00 -10.86
CA LEU A 21 -10.85 3.79 -11.04
C LEU A 21 -12.07 3.79 -10.09
N CYS A 22 -11.86 4.10 -8.83
CA CYS A 22 -12.94 4.15 -7.84
C CYS A 22 -13.95 5.26 -8.16
N HIS A 23 -13.49 6.39 -8.67
CA HIS A 23 -14.38 7.47 -9.12
C HIS A 23 -15.29 7.02 -10.26
N LYS A 24 -14.76 6.25 -11.21
CA LYS A 24 -15.53 5.77 -12.38
C LYS A 24 -16.47 4.61 -12.03
N THR A 25 -16.11 3.76 -11.10
CA THR A 25 -16.84 2.51 -10.81
C THR A 25 -17.74 2.61 -9.60
N GLY A 26 -17.50 3.57 -8.71
CA GLY A 26 -18.14 3.63 -7.41
C GLY A 26 -17.57 2.62 -6.40
N TRP A 27 -16.47 1.97 -6.74
CA TRP A 27 -15.80 1.02 -5.85
C TRP A 27 -15.10 1.72 -4.69
N THR A 28 -14.91 0.99 -3.59
CA THR A 28 -14.09 1.44 -2.46
C THR A 28 -12.72 0.78 -2.52
N SER A 29 -11.74 1.38 -1.87
CA SER A 29 -10.38 0.86 -1.85
C SER A 29 -9.76 0.91 -0.47
N ALA A 30 -8.80 0.02 -0.24
CA ALA A 30 -7.90 0.07 0.91
C ALA A 30 -6.46 0.12 0.39
N ASN A 31 -5.62 0.85 1.10
CA ASN A 31 -4.26 1.18 0.68
C ASN A 31 -3.29 0.91 1.81
N GLY A 32 -2.26 0.10 1.52
CA GLY A 32 -1.25 -0.24 2.51
C GLY A 32 -0.48 0.95 3.05
N GLY A 33 -0.20 1.94 2.20
CA GLY A 33 0.46 3.16 2.63
C GLY A 33 -0.37 3.98 3.60
N ASP A 34 -1.68 4.08 3.40
CA ASP A 34 -2.58 4.80 4.30
C ASP A 34 -2.70 4.08 5.65
N ILE A 35 -2.78 2.75 5.64
CA ILE A 35 -2.79 1.95 6.87
C ILE A 35 -1.47 2.16 7.63
N PHE A 36 -0.35 2.15 6.93
CA PHE A 36 0.96 2.39 7.53
C PHE A 36 1.03 3.78 8.19
N ARG A 37 0.62 4.81 7.47
CA ARG A 37 0.62 6.19 7.99
C ARG A 37 -0.34 6.36 9.17
N ASP A 38 -1.50 5.71 9.14
CA ASP A 38 -2.46 5.73 10.23
C ASP A 38 -1.91 5.08 11.50
N HIS A 39 -1.25 3.94 11.37
CA HIS A 39 -0.59 3.27 12.50
C HIS A 39 0.54 4.12 13.08
N ALA A 40 1.32 4.79 12.23
CA ALA A 40 2.36 5.72 12.69
C ALA A 40 1.75 6.85 13.51
N ARG A 41 0.71 7.48 12.99
CA ARG A 41 0.02 8.58 13.66
C ARG A 41 -0.58 8.16 15.01
N LYS A 42 -1.20 7.01 15.09
CA LYS A 42 -1.79 6.48 16.33
C LYS A 42 -0.74 6.24 17.41
N ARG A 43 0.51 5.99 17.01
CA ARG A 43 1.63 5.81 17.94
C ARG A 43 2.38 7.11 18.23
N GLY A 44 1.98 8.23 17.62
CA GLY A 44 2.68 9.51 17.76
C GLY A 44 4.05 9.54 17.09
N LEU A 45 4.24 8.70 16.06
CA LEU A 45 5.51 8.58 15.33
C LEU A 45 5.41 9.20 13.94
N THR A 46 6.54 9.68 13.44
CA THR A 46 6.66 10.04 12.02
C THR A 46 6.71 8.77 11.17
N VAL A 47 6.52 8.90 9.85
CA VAL A 47 6.64 7.78 8.92
C VAL A 47 8.02 7.13 9.02
N GLU A 48 9.08 7.94 9.13
CA GLU A 48 10.44 7.44 9.27
C GLU A 48 10.66 6.68 10.57
N GLU A 49 10.17 7.22 11.68
CA GLU A 49 10.26 6.57 12.99
C GLU A 49 9.50 5.25 13.01
N PHE A 50 8.31 5.22 12.45
CA PHE A 50 7.51 4.00 12.38
C PHE A 50 8.15 2.97 11.45
N SER A 51 8.73 3.41 10.33
CA SER A 51 9.47 2.53 9.42
C SER A 51 10.64 1.85 10.14
N SER A 52 11.37 2.60 10.96
CA SER A 52 12.45 2.04 11.79
C SER A 52 11.91 1.04 12.81
N LEU A 53 10.80 1.35 13.46
CA LEU A 53 10.17 0.42 14.41
C LEU A 53 9.77 -0.89 13.73
N CYS A 54 9.19 -0.83 12.54
CA CYS A 54 8.81 -2.03 11.78
C CYS A 54 10.02 -2.89 11.40
N ARG A 55 11.15 -2.27 11.09
CA ARG A 55 12.39 -3.02 10.81
C ARG A 55 12.95 -3.71 12.04
N GLU A 56 12.81 -3.08 13.22
CA GLU A 56 13.30 -3.63 14.49
C GLU A 56 12.35 -4.64 15.11
N ASN A 57 11.05 -4.49 14.87
CA ASN A 57 10.01 -5.33 15.46
C ASN A 57 9.12 -5.90 14.35
N LEU A 58 9.38 -7.14 13.97
CA LEU A 58 8.66 -7.83 12.90
C LEU A 58 7.18 -8.07 13.24
N ASP A 59 6.82 -8.15 14.50
CA ASP A 59 5.42 -8.35 14.90
C ASP A 59 4.59 -7.11 14.56
N VAL A 60 5.15 -5.91 14.70
CA VAL A 60 4.49 -4.67 14.31
C VAL A 60 4.31 -4.62 12.79
N ASP A 61 5.34 -5.00 12.05
CA ASP A 61 5.29 -5.06 10.58
C ASP A 61 4.25 -6.08 10.10
N ARG A 62 4.25 -7.27 10.67
CA ARG A 62 3.31 -8.33 10.32
C ARG A 62 1.85 -7.98 10.62
N ALA A 63 1.61 -7.18 11.66
CA ALA A 63 0.26 -6.72 11.99
C ALA A 63 -0.36 -5.89 10.86
N LEU A 64 0.45 -5.12 10.14
CA LEU A 64 -0.01 -4.36 8.96
C LEU A 64 -0.45 -5.29 7.83
N ASP A 65 0.34 -6.33 7.57
CA ASP A 65 0.04 -7.33 6.54
C ASP A 65 -1.24 -8.09 6.88
N VAL A 66 -1.40 -8.49 8.13
CA VAL A 66 -2.60 -9.18 8.61
C VAL A 66 -3.84 -8.30 8.42
N ALA A 67 -3.75 -7.01 8.74
CA ALA A 67 -4.86 -6.07 8.56
C ALA A 67 -5.29 -5.97 7.10
N LEU A 68 -4.34 -5.86 6.18
CA LEU A 68 -4.64 -5.81 4.74
C LEU A 68 -5.21 -7.12 4.20
N LYS A 69 -4.61 -8.25 4.57
CA LYS A 69 -5.10 -9.56 4.13
C LYS A 69 -6.51 -9.84 4.62
N SER A 70 -6.85 -9.40 5.83
CA SER A 70 -8.21 -9.53 6.36
C SER A 70 -9.23 -8.78 5.51
N LEU A 71 -8.87 -7.59 5.03
CA LEU A 71 -9.73 -6.84 4.11
C LEU A 71 -9.91 -7.55 2.78
N MET A 72 -8.89 -8.24 2.28
CA MET A 72 -8.94 -8.97 1.02
C MET A 72 -9.89 -10.16 1.05
N THR A 73 -10.07 -10.78 2.20
CA THR A 73 -10.94 -11.95 2.38
C THR A 73 -12.33 -11.60 2.92
N ASP A 74 -12.55 -10.35 3.29
CA ASP A 74 -13.84 -9.88 3.81
C ASP A 74 -14.83 -9.69 2.65
N HIS A 75 -15.96 -10.39 2.73
CA HIS A 75 -17.02 -10.30 1.71
C HIS A 75 -17.60 -8.89 1.61
N SER A 76 -17.62 -8.15 2.71
CA SER A 76 -18.05 -6.75 2.77
C SER A 76 -16.88 -5.76 2.63
N GLY A 77 -15.71 -6.25 2.32
CA GLY A 77 -14.51 -5.44 2.19
C GLY A 77 -14.43 -4.64 0.90
N PRO A 78 -13.35 -3.89 0.71
CA PRO A 78 -13.17 -3.05 -0.47
C PRO A 78 -13.03 -3.89 -1.73
N GLU A 79 -13.42 -3.32 -2.85
CA GLU A 79 -13.26 -3.93 -4.17
C GLU A 79 -11.81 -3.88 -4.65
N VAL A 80 -11.04 -2.89 -4.21
CA VAL A 80 -9.64 -2.71 -4.60
C VAL A 80 -8.74 -2.67 -3.39
N VAL A 81 -7.68 -3.46 -3.39
CA VAL A 81 -6.61 -3.37 -2.40
C VAL A 81 -5.31 -3.00 -3.10
N GLU A 82 -4.71 -1.92 -2.66
CA GLU A 82 -3.47 -1.38 -3.19
C GLU A 82 -2.36 -1.55 -2.15
N SER A 83 -1.33 -2.31 -2.49
CA SER A 83 -0.11 -2.40 -1.69
C SER A 83 1.00 -3.03 -2.51
N ARG A 84 2.23 -2.97 -2.02
CA ARG A 84 3.38 -3.58 -2.71
C ARG A 84 3.21 -5.07 -2.95
N LEU A 85 2.54 -5.77 -2.05
CA LEU A 85 2.45 -7.22 -2.04
C LEU A 85 1.05 -7.78 -2.31
N SER A 86 0.07 -6.92 -2.57
CA SER A 86 -1.33 -7.37 -2.70
C SER A 86 -1.53 -8.42 -3.79
N GLY A 87 -0.82 -8.30 -4.90
CA GLY A 87 -0.89 -9.31 -5.98
C GLY A 87 -0.37 -10.68 -5.53
N TRP A 88 0.71 -10.69 -4.75
CA TRP A 88 1.27 -11.92 -4.19
C TRP A 88 0.34 -12.55 -3.17
N TRP A 89 -0.29 -11.74 -2.33
CA TRP A 89 -1.25 -12.23 -1.33
C TRP A 89 -2.49 -12.81 -1.99
N ALA A 90 -2.98 -12.19 -3.06
CA ALA A 90 -4.12 -12.74 -3.80
C ALA A 90 -3.82 -14.14 -4.33
N GLU A 91 -2.61 -14.36 -4.85
CA GLU A 91 -2.18 -15.68 -5.28
C GLU A 91 -2.10 -16.65 -4.11
N GLY A 92 -1.45 -16.27 -3.02
CA GLY A 92 -1.30 -17.10 -1.83
C GLY A 92 -2.63 -17.46 -1.16
N LEU A 93 -3.63 -16.58 -1.24
CA LEU A 93 -4.97 -16.81 -0.70
C LEU A 93 -5.90 -17.50 -1.72
N SER A 94 -5.39 -17.86 -2.88
CA SER A 94 -6.15 -18.48 -3.97
C SER A 94 -7.36 -17.66 -4.43
N ILE A 95 -7.21 -16.34 -4.42
CA ILE A 95 -8.24 -15.41 -4.91
C ILE A 95 -8.03 -15.20 -6.41
N ASP A 96 -8.99 -15.65 -7.22
CA ASP A 96 -8.91 -15.56 -8.68
C ASP A 96 -9.52 -14.25 -9.17
N ILE A 97 -8.71 -13.20 -9.20
CA ILE A 97 -9.09 -11.86 -9.66
C ILE A 97 -7.93 -11.23 -10.45
N PRO A 98 -8.19 -10.21 -11.26
CA PRO A 98 -7.11 -9.46 -11.92
C PRO A 98 -6.14 -8.87 -10.91
N ARG A 99 -4.86 -8.93 -11.23
CA ARG A 99 -3.77 -8.40 -10.42
C ARG A 99 -2.96 -7.47 -11.30
N LEU A 100 -3.01 -6.18 -11.01
CA LEU A 100 -2.33 -5.15 -11.78
C LEU A 100 -1.07 -4.73 -11.06
N HIS A 101 0.05 -4.75 -11.78
CA HIS A 101 1.32 -4.25 -11.26
C HIS A 101 1.78 -3.06 -12.08
N ILE A 102 2.16 -1.97 -11.40
CA ILE A 102 2.58 -0.73 -12.04
C ILE A 102 3.96 -0.35 -11.52
N SER A 103 4.83 0.08 -12.42
CA SER A 103 6.13 0.62 -12.04
C SER A 103 6.48 1.84 -12.90
N THR A 104 7.34 2.68 -12.35
CA THR A 104 7.94 3.82 -13.05
C THR A 104 9.43 3.80 -12.77
N THR A 105 10.18 4.72 -13.37
CA THR A 105 11.61 4.81 -13.11
C THR A 105 11.89 5.11 -11.63
N LEU A 106 13.03 4.66 -11.15
CA LEU A 106 13.45 4.90 -9.76
C LEU A 106 13.54 6.40 -9.45
N GLU A 107 14.07 7.18 -10.40
CA GLU A 107 14.18 8.62 -10.27
C GLU A 107 12.82 9.29 -10.08
N GLU A 108 11.84 8.95 -10.91
CA GLU A 108 10.49 9.54 -10.83
C GLU A 108 9.81 9.16 -9.52
N ARG A 109 9.95 7.92 -9.07
CA ARG A 109 9.40 7.48 -7.78
C ARG A 109 9.96 8.28 -6.61
N GLY A 110 11.27 8.50 -6.60
CA GLY A 110 11.93 9.28 -5.55
C GLY A 110 11.40 10.71 -5.47
N LYS A 111 11.24 11.37 -6.61
CA LYS A 111 10.68 12.73 -6.68
C LYS A 111 9.25 12.79 -6.14
N ARG A 112 8.40 11.85 -6.52
CA ARG A 112 7.01 11.79 -6.06
C ARG A 112 6.91 11.57 -4.57
N LEU A 113 7.74 10.70 -4.02
CA LEU A 113 7.77 10.42 -2.58
C LEU A 113 8.25 11.61 -1.76
N MET A 114 9.24 12.34 -2.24
CA MET A 114 9.69 13.57 -1.58
C MET A 114 8.58 14.63 -1.50
N GLN A 115 7.77 14.77 -2.55
CA GLN A 115 6.64 15.70 -2.56
C GLN A 115 5.54 15.28 -1.60
N ARG A 116 5.27 13.97 -1.49
CA ARG A 116 4.16 13.46 -0.68
C ARG A 116 4.48 13.38 0.80
N ASP A 117 5.62 12.78 1.13
CA ASP A 117 5.97 12.39 2.52
C ASP A 117 7.13 13.20 3.11
N GLY A 118 7.82 14.00 2.30
CA GLY A 118 9.04 14.70 2.72
C GLY A 118 10.22 13.74 2.83
N GLY A 119 11.24 14.13 3.60
CA GLY A 119 12.47 13.36 3.75
C GLY A 119 13.41 13.48 2.56
N SER A 120 14.50 12.73 2.56
CA SER A 120 15.45 12.73 1.48
C SER A 120 15.02 11.77 0.36
N TYR A 121 15.57 12.02 -0.84
CA TYR A 121 15.36 11.14 -1.99
C TYR A 121 15.75 9.69 -1.67
N LYS A 122 16.93 9.52 -1.07
CA LYS A 122 17.44 8.18 -0.71
C LYS A 122 16.56 7.48 0.32
N ASP A 123 16.17 8.19 1.37
CA ASP A 123 15.34 7.61 2.44
C ASP A 123 14.00 7.11 1.90
N ASN A 124 13.41 7.83 0.97
CA ASN A 124 12.14 7.44 0.36
C ASN A 124 12.28 6.23 -0.57
N LEU A 125 13.39 6.11 -1.28
CA LEU A 125 13.64 4.96 -2.15
C LEU A 125 13.94 3.69 -1.36
N ASP A 126 14.49 3.81 -0.16
CA ASP A 126 14.84 2.68 0.70
C ASP A 126 13.63 2.08 1.44
N ARG A 127 12.44 2.67 1.31
CA ARG A 127 11.22 2.16 1.96
C ARG A 127 10.67 0.90 1.33
#